data_4d7b5c949c0863774c99c25b686ebf24
#
_entry.id   4d7b5c949c0863774c99c25b686ebf24
#
_cell.length_a   1.000
_cell.length_b   1.000
_cell.length_c   1.000
_cell.angle_alpha   90.00
_cell.angle_beta   90.00
_cell.angle_gamma   90.00
#
_symmetry.space_group_name_H-M   'P 1'
#
loop_
_entity.id
_entity.type
_entity.pdbx_description
1 polymer ?
#
loop_
_entity_poly.entity_id
_entity_poly.type
_entity_poly.pdbx_seq_one_letter_code
_entity_poly.pdbx_strand_id
1 'polypeptide(L)'
;MTVKSDNPNVKSVKHMAFAVSDAEAALNAYAKFLHVPADTEVVHFPKSGNKVALFYLGGIEYQLCQSTEVGGRFDAWINERGSEGLHHICYEVDNIDDALAHAQAQGADLRECKACKKTGSHAHPEGWVAFLDNDAGGIEIEFMQVYTPEQL
;
A
#
# COMPACT_ATOMS: atom_id res chain seq x y z
N MET A 1 -6.65 -25.31 14.72
CA MET A 1 -6.37 -24.41 15.85
C MET A 1 -6.34 -22.97 15.33
N THR A 2 -7.28 -22.16 15.77
CA THR A 2 -7.34 -20.76 15.34
C THR A 2 -6.45 -19.95 16.28
N VAL A 3 -5.31 -19.45 15.77
CA VAL A 3 -4.51 -18.49 16.52
C VAL A 3 -5.22 -17.14 16.39
N LYS A 4 -5.84 -16.67 17.47
CA LYS A 4 -6.31 -15.29 17.51
C LYS A 4 -5.09 -14.39 17.60
N SER A 5 -4.94 -13.50 16.62
CA SER A 5 -3.99 -12.40 16.74
C SER A 5 -4.49 -11.46 17.83
N ASP A 6 -3.76 -11.33 18.90
CA ASP A 6 -4.05 -10.38 19.98
C ASP A 6 -3.49 -8.97 19.68
N ASN A 7 -3.37 -8.61 18.41
CA ASN A 7 -3.03 -7.24 18.05
C ASN A 7 -4.32 -6.43 17.89
N PRO A 8 -4.79 -5.71 18.95
CA PRO A 8 -6.05 -5.00 18.91
C PRO A 8 -6.05 -3.84 17.91
N ASN A 9 -4.87 -3.44 17.39
CA ASN A 9 -4.74 -2.31 16.50
C ASN A 9 -4.92 -2.69 15.03
N VAL A 10 -4.63 -3.93 14.63
CA VAL A 10 -4.76 -4.38 13.24
C VAL A 10 -6.09 -5.11 13.06
N LYS A 11 -6.96 -4.57 12.22
CA LYS A 11 -8.29 -5.13 11.90
C LYS A 11 -8.24 -6.08 10.71
N SER A 12 -7.59 -5.66 9.63
CA SER A 12 -7.59 -6.36 8.35
C SER A 12 -6.48 -5.84 7.43
N VAL A 13 -6.31 -6.52 6.31
CA VAL A 13 -5.52 -6.00 5.19
C VAL A 13 -6.40 -5.05 4.39
N LYS A 14 -5.99 -3.79 4.27
CA LYS A 14 -6.70 -2.79 3.47
C LYS A 14 -6.36 -2.93 1.99
N HIS A 15 -5.08 -3.04 1.66
CA HIS A 15 -4.63 -3.32 0.30
C HIS A 15 -3.26 -4.00 0.25
N MET A 16 -3.00 -4.63 -0.90
CA MET A 16 -1.72 -5.20 -1.27
C MET A 16 -1.22 -4.48 -2.51
N ALA A 17 -0.03 -3.88 -2.44
CA ALA A 17 0.55 -3.14 -3.55
C ALA A 17 1.75 -3.87 -4.13
N PHE A 18 1.73 -4.05 -5.44
CA PHE A 18 2.77 -4.74 -6.19
C PHE A 18 3.56 -3.71 -7.02
N ALA A 19 4.88 -3.79 -6.96
CA ALA A 19 5.73 -3.01 -7.84
C ALA A 19 5.86 -3.76 -9.17
N VAL A 20 5.47 -3.11 -10.25
CA VAL A 20 5.50 -3.68 -11.60
C VAL A 20 6.19 -2.72 -12.58
N SER A 21 6.82 -3.28 -13.60
CA SER A 21 7.48 -2.49 -14.65
C SER A 21 6.51 -1.96 -15.69
N ASP A 22 5.38 -2.64 -15.88
CA ASP A 22 4.34 -2.30 -16.84
C ASP A 22 2.97 -2.63 -16.25
N ALA A 23 2.29 -1.60 -15.74
CA ALA A 23 1.00 -1.77 -15.07
C ALA A 23 -0.10 -2.25 -16.00
N GLU A 24 -0.11 -1.81 -17.26
CA GLU A 24 -1.08 -2.28 -18.27
C GLU A 24 -0.88 -3.76 -18.59
N ALA A 25 0.36 -4.20 -18.80
CA ALA A 25 0.66 -5.60 -19.05
C ALA A 25 0.30 -6.49 -17.85
N ALA A 26 0.62 -6.05 -16.64
CA ALA A 26 0.26 -6.77 -15.42
C ALA A 26 -1.27 -6.86 -15.24
N LEU A 27 -1.98 -5.75 -15.46
CA LEU A 27 -3.45 -5.73 -15.41
C LEU A 27 -4.07 -6.71 -16.42
N ASN A 28 -3.56 -6.72 -17.65
CA ASN A 28 -4.02 -7.65 -18.68
C ASN A 28 -3.83 -9.11 -18.27
N ALA A 29 -2.73 -9.45 -17.62
CA ALA A 29 -2.48 -10.80 -17.12
C ALA A 29 -3.50 -11.19 -16.03
N TYR A 30 -3.76 -10.30 -15.05
CA TYR A 30 -4.78 -10.52 -14.03
C TYR A 30 -6.17 -10.66 -14.65
N ALA A 31 -6.53 -9.78 -15.59
CA ALA A 31 -7.82 -9.84 -16.28
C ALA A 31 -8.01 -11.16 -17.04
N LYS A 32 -6.94 -11.65 -17.66
CA LYS A 32 -6.96 -12.90 -18.43
C LYS A 32 -7.18 -14.12 -17.53
N PHE A 33 -6.60 -14.14 -16.35
CA PHE A 33 -6.62 -15.34 -15.49
C PHE A 33 -7.59 -15.26 -14.31
N LEU A 34 -7.97 -14.06 -13.84
CA LEU A 34 -8.68 -13.88 -12.55
C LEU A 34 -9.92 -12.99 -12.60
N HIS A 35 -10.55 -12.82 -13.74
CA HIS A 35 -11.82 -12.07 -13.86
C HIS A 35 -11.82 -10.68 -13.19
N VAL A 36 -10.81 -9.89 -13.45
CA VAL A 36 -10.78 -8.48 -13.03
C VAL A 36 -11.91 -7.72 -13.74
N PRO A 37 -12.60 -6.76 -13.07
CA PRO A 37 -13.64 -5.97 -13.71
C PRO A 37 -13.17 -5.33 -15.02
N ALA A 38 -13.99 -5.43 -16.07
CA ALA A 38 -13.64 -5.00 -17.43
C ALA A 38 -13.39 -3.49 -17.56
N ASP A 39 -13.93 -2.70 -16.63
CA ASP A 39 -13.76 -1.25 -16.56
C ASP A 39 -12.56 -0.81 -15.71
N THR A 40 -11.73 -1.74 -15.27
CA THR A 40 -10.52 -1.41 -14.55
C THR A 40 -9.51 -0.73 -15.46
N GLU A 41 -9.03 0.42 -15.04
CA GLU A 41 -8.07 1.23 -15.80
C GLU A 41 -6.82 1.51 -14.99
N VAL A 42 -5.71 1.77 -15.68
CA VAL A 42 -4.50 2.29 -15.04
C VAL A 42 -4.63 3.80 -14.92
N VAL A 43 -4.57 4.31 -13.69
CA VAL A 43 -4.73 5.73 -13.37
C VAL A 43 -3.39 6.36 -13.05
N HIS A 44 -3.12 7.53 -13.61
CA HIS A 44 -1.90 8.28 -13.35
C HIS A 44 -2.06 9.20 -12.13
N PHE A 45 -1.09 9.14 -11.22
CA PHE A 45 -1.00 9.98 -10.02
C PHE A 45 0.27 10.85 -10.09
N PRO A 46 0.18 12.05 -10.67
CA PRO A 46 1.37 12.88 -10.92
C PRO A 46 2.12 13.28 -9.66
N LYS A 47 1.41 13.54 -8.55
CA LYS A 47 2.03 13.95 -7.28
C LYS A 47 2.96 12.90 -6.69
N SER A 48 2.61 11.62 -6.86
CA SER A 48 3.44 10.52 -6.37
C SER A 48 4.43 10.00 -7.42
N GLY A 49 4.29 10.43 -8.68
CA GLY A 49 5.11 9.95 -9.79
C GLY A 49 4.83 8.49 -10.15
N ASN A 50 3.58 8.07 -10.03
CA ASN A 50 3.18 6.68 -10.25
C ASN A 50 1.93 6.60 -11.11
N LYS A 51 1.73 5.44 -11.71
CA LYS A 51 0.42 5.01 -12.23
C LYS A 51 0.05 3.68 -11.60
N VAL A 52 -1.25 3.50 -11.34
CA VAL A 52 -1.76 2.39 -10.54
C VAL A 52 -3.01 1.81 -11.18
N ALA A 53 -3.06 0.48 -11.28
CA ALA A 53 -4.30 -0.25 -11.50
C ALA A 53 -4.82 -0.74 -10.15
N LEU A 54 -6.05 -0.40 -9.81
CA LEU A 54 -6.69 -0.77 -8.55
C LEU A 54 -7.93 -1.63 -8.85
N PHE A 55 -8.00 -2.81 -8.22
CA PHE A 55 -9.12 -3.74 -8.37
C PHE A 55 -9.24 -4.63 -7.13
N TYR A 56 -10.37 -5.33 -7.01
CA TYR A 56 -10.65 -6.22 -5.88
C TYR A 56 -10.71 -7.66 -6.34
N LEU A 57 -10.02 -8.55 -5.61
CA LEU A 57 -10.10 -10.00 -5.78
C LEU A 57 -10.34 -10.62 -4.40
N GLY A 58 -11.43 -11.40 -4.26
CA GLY A 58 -11.75 -12.05 -2.99
C GLY A 58 -11.91 -11.08 -1.81
N GLY A 59 -12.40 -9.87 -2.06
CA GLY A 59 -12.57 -8.84 -1.03
C GLY A 59 -11.30 -8.10 -0.65
N ILE A 60 -10.18 -8.38 -1.29
CA ILE A 60 -8.90 -7.69 -1.05
C ILE A 60 -8.64 -6.73 -2.21
N GLU A 61 -8.27 -5.48 -1.86
CA GLU A 61 -7.84 -4.48 -2.84
C GLU A 61 -6.41 -4.78 -3.29
N TYR A 62 -6.23 -4.89 -4.61
CA TYR A 62 -4.94 -5.04 -5.27
C TYR A 62 -4.56 -3.73 -5.95
N GLN A 63 -3.30 -3.34 -5.83
CA GLN A 63 -2.76 -2.19 -6.52
C GLN A 63 -1.52 -2.63 -7.32
N LEU A 64 -1.56 -2.45 -8.63
CA LEU A 64 -0.40 -2.67 -9.50
C LEU A 64 0.24 -1.30 -9.74
N CYS A 65 1.42 -1.08 -9.17
CA CYS A 65 2.05 0.23 -9.10
C CYS A 65 3.28 0.30 -9.98
N GLN A 66 3.28 1.24 -10.92
CA GLN A 66 4.40 1.51 -11.80
C GLN A 66 4.89 2.93 -11.60
N SER A 67 6.20 3.12 -11.46
CA SER A 67 6.80 4.45 -11.48
C SER A 67 6.72 5.05 -12.87
N THR A 68 6.36 6.34 -12.95
CA THR A 68 6.33 7.10 -14.23
C THR A 68 7.64 7.80 -14.52
N GLU A 69 8.55 7.82 -13.54
CA GLU A 69 9.87 8.42 -13.65
C GLU A 69 10.95 7.36 -13.47
N VAL A 70 12.04 7.47 -14.24
CA VAL A 70 13.22 6.62 -14.05
C VAL A 70 13.77 6.85 -12.64
N GLY A 71 14.00 5.74 -11.92
CA GLY A 71 14.46 5.83 -10.53
C GLY A 71 13.39 6.21 -9.53
N GLY A 72 12.12 6.26 -9.92
CA GLY A 72 11.01 6.45 -9.00
C GLY A 72 10.88 5.32 -7.99
N ARG A 73 9.99 5.47 -7.01
CA ARG A 73 9.88 4.56 -5.85
C ARG A 73 9.83 3.07 -6.23
N PHE A 74 8.94 2.71 -7.13
CA PHE A 74 8.77 1.30 -7.53
C PHE A 74 9.86 0.82 -8.48
N ASP A 75 10.30 1.68 -9.39
CA ASP A 75 11.40 1.40 -10.29
C ASP A 75 12.70 1.14 -9.54
N ALA A 76 13.04 2.00 -8.58
CA ALA A 76 14.22 1.82 -7.73
C ALA A 76 14.15 0.54 -6.90
N TRP A 77 12.97 0.23 -6.36
CA TRP A 77 12.77 -0.99 -5.57
C TRP A 77 12.94 -2.26 -6.42
N ILE A 78 12.40 -2.27 -7.64
CA ILE A 78 12.57 -3.39 -8.58
C ILE A 78 14.04 -3.56 -8.96
N ASN A 79 14.73 -2.45 -9.26
CA ASN A 79 16.15 -2.47 -9.63
C ASN A 79 17.04 -2.98 -8.50
N GLU A 80 16.79 -2.53 -7.29
CA GLU A 80 17.54 -2.97 -6.10
C GLU A 80 17.29 -4.44 -5.78
N ARG A 81 16.03 -4.88 -5.87
CA ARG A 81 15.63 -6.25 -5.57
C ARG A 81 15.93 -7.22 -6.71
N GLY A 82 16.00 -6.74 -7.95
CA GLY A 82 16.22 -7.55 -9.15
C GLY A 82 14.95 -8.23 -9.68
N SER A 83 13.77 -7.91 -9.15
CA SER A 83 12.49 -8.48 -9.61
C SER A 83 11.30 -7.62 -9.21
N GLU A 84 10.22 -7.72 -9.99
CA GLU A 84 8.89 -7.27 -9.62
C GLU A 84 8.34 -8.10 -8.44
N GLY A 85 7.34 -7.61 -7.76
CA GLY A 85 6.66 -8.38 -6.72
C GLY A 85 5.91 -7.53 -5.72
N LEU A 86 5.48 -8.17 -4.63
CA LEU A 86 4.77 -7.52 -3.53
C LEU A 86 5.68 -6.51 -2.85
N HIS A 87 5.28 -5.25 -2.93
CA HIS A 87 6.05 -4.11 -2.42
C HIS A 87 5.67 -3.76 -1.00
N HIS A 88 4.37 -3.57 -0.75
CA HIS A 88 3.87 -3.26 0.59
C HIS A 88 2.47 -3.81 0.82
N ILE A 89 2.15 -3.94 2.10
CA ILE A 89 0.80 -4.26 2.57
C ILE A 89 0.35 -3.10 3.45
N CYS A 90 -0.85 -2.59 3.18
CA CYS A 90 -1.53 -1.62 4.02
C CYS A 90 -2.46 -2.35 4.98
N TYR A 91 -2.26 -2.12 6.26
CA TYR A 91 -3.09 -2.69 7.32
C TYR A 91 -4.08 -1.65 7.82
N GLU A 92 -5.36 -2.01 7.84
CA GLU A 92 -6.38 -1.19 8.49
C GLU A 92 -6.23 -1.33 10.00
N VAL A 93 -6.18 -0.20 10.70
CA VAL A 93 -6.03 -0.12 12.14
C VAL A 93 -7.19 0.67 12.76
N ASP A 94 -7.50 0.40 14.03
CA ASP A 94 -8.54 1.13 14.75
C ASP A 94 -8.11 2.55 15.10
N ASN A 95 -6.85 2.69 15.53
CA ASN A 95 -6.27 3.98 15.90
C ASN A 95 -4.83 4.04 15.39
N ILE A 96 -4.59 4.91 14.43
CA ILE A 96 -3.28 4.99 13.77
C ILE A 96 -2.20 5.53 14.70
N ASP A 97 -2.54 6.44 15.61
CA ASP A 97 -1.56 6.99 16.54
C ASP A 97 -1.10 5.92 17.55
N ASP A 98 -2.01 5.08 18.01
CA ASP A 98 -1.67 3.94 18.89
C ASP A 98 -0.83 2.90 18.14
N ALA A 99 -1.17 2.59 16.89
CA ALA A 99 -0.41 1.65 16.07
C ALA A 99 1.02 2.15 15.83
N LEU A 100 1.17 3.44 15.53
CA LEU A 100 2.48 4.06 15.34
C LEU A 100 3.29 4.10 16.65
N ALA A 101 2.67 4.46 17.75
CA ALA A 101 3.33 4.50 19.05
C ALA A 101 3.85 3.10 19.43
N HIS A 102 3.06 2.06 19.19
CA HIS A 102 3.49 0.69 19.42
C HIS A 102 4.67 0.30 18.53
N ALA A 103 4.59 0.58 17.23
CA ALA A 103 5.67 0.26 16.28
C ALA A 103 6.97 1.00 16.64
N GLN A 104 6.88 2.29 16.96
CA GLN A 104 8.05 3.09 17.35
C GLN A 104 8.67 2.62 18.65
N ALA A 105 7.87 2.19 19.62
CA ALA A 105 8.37 1.59 20.86
C ALA A 105 9.15 0.29 20.61
N GLN A 106 8.87 -0.42 19.51
CA GLN A 106 9.60 -1.59 19.06
C GLN A 106 10.78 -1.27 18.12
N GLY A 107 11.07 0.01 17.92
CA GLY A 107 12.22 0.44 17.13
C GLY A 107 11.92 0.79 15.67
N ALA A 108 10.65 0.90 15.27
CA ALA A 108 10.31 1.30 13.93
C ALA A 108 10.61 2.78 13.67
N ASP A 109 11.08 3.07 12.46
CA ASP A 109 11.25 4.42 11.94
C ASP A 109 10.10 4.74 10.99
N LEU A 110 9.77 6.02 10.84
CA LEU A 110 8.71 6.48 9.96
C LEU A 110 9.28 6.95 8.64
N ARG A 111 8.58 6.63 7.54
CA ARG A 111 8.92 7.06 6.18
C ARG A 111 8.08 8.27 5.77
N GLU A 112 8.69 9.20 5.05
CA GLU A 112 7.97 10.30 4.44
C GLU A 112 7.06 9.82 3.30
N CYS A 113 5.82 10.29 3.29
CA CYS A 113 4.93 10.12 2.13
C CYS A 113 5.41 11.05 1.01
N LYS A 114 5.76 10.48 -0.14
CA LYS A 114 6.27 11.24 -1.29
C LYS A 114 5.25 12.26 -1.80
N ALA A 115 3.98 11.88 -1.86
CA ALA A 115 2.91 12.73 -2.38
C ALA A 115 2.57 13.90 -1.47
N CYS A 116 2.52 13.67 -0.15
CA CYS A 116 2.08 14.64 0.85
C CYS A 116 3.24 15.40 1.50
N LYS A 117 4.47 14.90 1.38
CA LYS A 117 5.66 15.44 2.05
C LYS A 117 5.53 15.47 3.57
N LYS A 118 4.83 14.48 4.13
CA LYS A 118 4.58 14.35 5.56
C LYS A 118 5.09 13.00 6.07
N THR A 119 5.62 13.01 7.29
CA THR A 119 6.07 11.84 8.02
C THR A 119 5.11 11.57 9.17
N GLY A 120 4.78 10.31 9.40
CA GLY A 120 3.78 9.93 10.39
C GLY A 120 2.36 10.04 9.86
N SER A 121 1.39 10.05 10.78
CA SER A 121 -0.03 10.08 10.44
C SER A 121 -0.42 11.35 9.71
N HIS A 122 -1.05 11.21 8.56
CA HIS A 122 -1.55 12.33 7.77
C HIS A 122 -2.76 11.91 6.92
N ALA A 123 -3.52 12.90 6.48
CA ALA A 123 -4.77 12.68 5.76
C ALA A 123 -4.54 12.25 4.31
N HIS A 124 -5.27 11.22 3.89
CA HIS A 124 -5.45 10.78 2.51
C HIS A 124 -6.95 10.76 2.20
N PRO A 125 -7.37 10.54 0.92
CA PRO A 125 -8.80 10.55 0.59
C PRO A 125 -9.65 9.55 1.37
N GLU A 126 -9.12 8.39 1.71
CA GLU A 126 -9.88 7.31 2.37
C GLU A 126 -9.70 7.27 3.89
N GLY A 127 -8.67 7.89 4.43
CA GLY A 127 -8.34 7.80 5.85
C GLY A 127 -7.04 8.47 6.22
N TRP A 128 -6.65 8.29 7.47
CA TRP A 128 -5.33 8.67 7.97
C TRP A 128 -4.34 7.56 7.61
N VAL A 129 -3.20 7.92 7.03
CA VAL A 129 -2.18 6.94 6.64
C VAL A 129 -0.84 7.25 7.26
N ALA A 130 0.00 6.24 7.38
CA ALA A 130 1.40 6.38 7.77
C ALA A 130 2.21 5.22 7.20
N PHE A 131 3.48 5.49 6.91
CA PHE A 131 4.40 4.52 6.36
C PHE A 131 5.55 4.28 7.31
N LEU A 132 5.91 3.01 7.51
CA LEU A 132 7.13 2.64 8.23
C LEU A 132 8.29 2.57 7.25
N ASP A 133 9.48 2.93 7.71
CA ASP A 133 10.72 2.78 6.96
C ASP A 133 11.33 1.37 7.12
N ASN A 134 10.79 0.60 8.04
CA ASN A 134 11.16 -0.79 8.27
C ASN A 134 10.25 -1.72 7.48
N ASP A 135 10.79 -2.84 7.03
CA ASP A 135 10.04 -3.87 6.35
C ASP A 135 9.92 -5.16 7.17
N ALA A 136 9.11 -6.08 6.67
CA ALA A 136 9.00 -7.42 7.19
C ALA A 136 9.17 -8.41 6.03
N GLY A 137 10.34 -9.05 5.95
CA GLY A 137 10.64 -9.96 4.86
C GLY A 137 10.78 -9.26 3.49
N GLY A 138 11.23 -8.01 3.47
CA GLY A 138 11.35 -7.20 2.26
C GLY A 138 10.06 -6.53 1.82
N ILE A 139 8.98 -6.64 2.63
CA ILE A 139 7.66 -6.03 2.33
C ILE A 139 7.48 -4.84 3.26
N GLU A 140 7.28 -3.64 2.69
CA GLU A 140 7.08 -2.43 3.46
C GLU A 140 5.71 -2.46 4.16
N ILE A 141 5.62 -1.73 5.27
CA ILE A 141 4.42 -1.69 6.11
C ILE A 141 3.78 -0.31 6.03
N GLU A 142 2.49 -0.27 5.73
CA GLU A 142 1.65 0.91 5.74
C GLU A 142 0.49 0.70 6.72
N PHE A 143 0.09 1.74 7.42
CA PHE A 143 -1.13 1.75 8.24
C PHE A 143 -2.15 2.72 7.67
N MET A 144 -3.42 2.36 7.77
CA MET A 144 -4.55 3.24 7.47
C MET A 144 -5.63 3.12 8.53
N GLN A 145 -6.04 4.26 9.07
CA GLN A 145 -7.27 4.38 9.84
C GLN A 145 -8.34 4.98 8.93
N VAL A 146 -9.29 4.17 8.51
CA VAL A 146 -10.36 4.60 7.60
C VAL A 146 -11.24 5.64 8.29
N TYR A 147 -11.63 6.68 7.57
CA TYR A 147 -12.57 7.69 8.09
C TYR A 147 -13.89 7.06 8.46
N THR A 148 -14.50 7.57 9.54
CA THR A 148 -15.91 7.30 9.83
C THR A 148 -16.79 8.04 8.83
N PRO A 149 -18.08 7.65 8.63
CA PRO A 149 -18.98 8.36 7.73
C PRO A 149 -19.08 9.86 8.01
N GLU A 150 -18.97 10.28 9.27
CA GLU A 150 -19.03 11.67 9.69
C GLU A 150 -17.76 12.48 9.32
N GLN A 151 -16.66 11.79 8.99
CA GLN A 151 -15.39 12.42 8.61
C GLN A 151 -15.22 12.56 7.10
N LEU A 152 -16.12 11.97 6.32
CA LEU A 152 -16.10 12.02 4.85
C LEU A 152 -16.68 13.32 4.30
#